data_e1c88da07def2eb57b3927e735aedfe9
#
_entry.id   e1c88da07def2eb57b3927e735aedfe9
#
_cell.length_a   1.000
_cell.length_b   1.000
_cell.length_c   1.000
_cell.angle_alpha   90.00
_cell.angle_beta   90.00
_cell.angle_gamma   90.00
#
_symmetry.space_group_name_H-M   'P 1'
#
loop_
_entity.id
_entity.type
_entity.pdbx_description
1 polymer ?
#
loop_
_entity_poly.entity_id
_entity_poly.type
_entity_poly.pdbx_seq_one_letter_code
_entity_poly.pdbx_strand_id
1 'polypeptide(L)'
;AQRNDVFMMIIAHPKAMKKVGEDYPCPDIFDLAGGAMWNNKCHNILIYHRPTNSSDPTNPACEFHSKKIKKQKIVGKRGNSEFIFDIRTRRFVFDGKDPMDEAVRKAGLEWALWRKVPLAPLQPFGKLKSIMQGQQSNQVPF
;
A
#
# COMPACT_ATOMS: atom_id res chain seq x y z
N ALA A 1 -21.38 -9.14 -12.84
CA ALA A 1 -21.37 -8.73 -11.45
C ALA A 1 -22.71 -8.08 -11.05
N GLN A 2 -23.18 -7.06 -11.77
CA GLN A 2 -24.42 -6.35 -11.39
C GLN A 2 -25.69 -7.23 -11.39
N ARG A 3 -25.78 -8.22 -12.27
CA ARG A 3 -26.95 -9.13 -12.32
C ARG A 3 -26.98 -10.13 -11.17
N ASN A 4 -25.82 -10.43 -10.59
CA ASN A 4 -25.68 -11.52 -9.61
C ASN A 4 -25.26 -10.97 -8.23
N ASP A 5 -25.28 -9.65 -8.05
CA ASP A 5 -24.86 -8.96 -6.82
C ASP A 5 -23.49 -9.40 -6.29
N VAL A 6 -22.54 -9.56 -7.21
CA VAL A 6 -21.18 -10.06 -6.93
C VAL A 6 -20.18 -8.91 -7.01
N PHE A 7 -19.31 -8.80 -6.02
CA PHE A 7 -18.11 -7.97 -6.07
C PHE A 7 -16.99 -8.70 -6.83
N MET A 8 -16.41 -8.05 -7.83
CA MET A 8 -15.30 -8.59 -8.61
C MET A 8 -14.09 -7.68 -8.48
N MET A 9 -12.97 -8.23 -8.01
CA MET A 9 -11.68 -7.57 -7.97
C MET A 9 -10.74 -8.24 -8.96
N ILE A 10 -10.07 -7.42 -9.79
CA ILE A 10 -9.08 -7.88 -10.76
C ILE A 10 -7.76 -7.21 -10.43
N ILE A 11 -6.71 -8.00 -10.25
CA ILE A 11 -5.35 -7.52 -10.06
C ILE A 11 -4.63 -7.58 -11.40
N ALA A 12 -4.07 -6.47 -11.84
CA ALA A 12 -3.35 -6.36 -13.09
C ALA A 12 -2.02 -5.61 -12.88
N HIS A 13 -1.03 -5.96 -13.70
CA HIS A 13 0.27 -5.29 -13.71
C HIS A 13 0.34 -4.28 -14.87
N PRO A 14 1.03 -3.15 -14.69
CA PRO A 14 1.29 -2.22 -15.77
C PRO A 14 2.20 -2.87 -16.83
N LYS A 15 2.17 -2.32 -18.04
CA LYS A 15 3.15 -2.61 -19.09
C LYS A 15 4.55 -2.22 -18.62
N ALA A 16 5.57 -2.60 -19.39
CA ALA A 16 6.93 -2.15 -19.17
C ALA A 16 6.97 -0.61 -19.14
N MET A 17 7.30 -0.06 -17.99
CA MET A 17 7.42 1.39 -17.75
C MET A 17 8.88 1.82 -17.83
N LYS A 18 9.11 3.07 -18.20
CA LYS A 18 10.45 3.66 -18.15
C LYS A 18 10.71 4.21 -16.77
N LYS A 19 11.92 4.00 -16.26
CA LYS A 19 12.37 4.62 -15.02
C LYS A 19 12.50 6.14 -15.19
N VAL A 20 12.23 6.86 -14.11
CA VAL A 20 12.54 8.28 -13.95
C VAL A 20 13.57 8.39 -12.82
N GLY A 21 14.83 8.61 -13.19
CA GLY A 21 15.94 8.41 -12.26
C GLY A 21 16.16 6.91 -11.96
N GLU A 22 16.24 6.56 -10.70
CA GLU A 22 16.45 5.19 -10.24
C GLU A 22 15.15 4.40 -10.06
N ASP A 23 14.03 5.09 -9.94
CA ASP A 23 12.74 4.49 -9.61
C ASP A 23 11.71 4.58 -10.76
N TYR A 24 10.65 3.79 -10.61
CA TYR A 24 9.51 3.84 -11.53
C TYR A 24 8.49 4.85 -11.02
N PRO A 25 7.92 5.69 -11.91
CA PRO A 25 6.83 6.58 -11.54
C PRO A 25 5.56 5.79 -11.18
N CYS A 26 4.66 6.43 -10.45
CA CYS A 26 3.35 5.83 -10.18
C CYS A 26 2.60 5.57 -11.50
N PRO A 27 2.19 4.33 -11.77
CA PRO A 27 1.46 4.00 -12.99
C PRO A 27 0.18 4.82 -13.15
N ASP A 28 -0.25 4.99 -14.39
CA ASP A 28 -1.59 5.49 -14.69
C ASP A 28 -2.47 4.38 -15.29
N ILE A 29 -3.76 4.67 -15.44
CA ILE A 29 -4.75 3.73 -15.98
C ILE A 29 -4.34 3.23 -17.37
N PHE A 30 -3.74 4.11 -18.18
CA PHE A 30 -3.33 3.82 -19.55
C PHE A 30 -2.03 3.03 -19.66
N ASP A 31 -1.31 2.86 -18.56
CA ASP A 31 -0.13 1.98 -18.49
C ASP A 31 -0.49 0.49 -18.45
N LEU A 32 -1.76 0.15 -18.26
CA LEU A 32 -2.26 -1.20 -18.41
C LEU A 32 -2.48 -1.56 -19.88
N ALA A 33 -2.24 -2.82 -20.24
CA ALA A 33 -2.65 -3.34 -21.54
C ALA A 33 -4.18 -3.22 -21.66
N GLY A 34 -4.66 -2.52 -22.70
CA GLY A 34 -6.10 -2.20 -22.82
C GLY A 34 -6.60 -1.14 -21.87
N GLY A 35 -5.76 -0.17 -21.47
CA GLY A 35 -6.09 0.87 -20.48
C GLY A 35 -7.41 1.59 -20.72
N ALA A 36 -7.72 1.93 -21.98
CA ALA A 36 -9.02 2.54 -22.32
C ALA A 36 -10.20 1.61 -21.99
N MET A 37 -10.07 0.31 -22.22
CA MET A 37 -11.09 -0.67 -21.88
C MET A 37 -11.30 -0.73 -20.36
N TRP A 38 -10.23 -0.80 -19.59
CA TRP A 38 -10.30 -0.79 -18.13
C TRP A 38 -10.93 0.47 -17.59
N ASN A 39 -10.54 1.62 -18.14
CA ASN A 39 -11.16 2.89 -17.79
C ASN A 39 -12.67 2.89 -18.04
N ASN A 40 -13.14 2.28 -19.12
CA ASN A 40 -14.57 2.25 -19.45
C ASN A 40 -15.35 1.23 -18.64
N LYS A 41 -14.79 0.05 -18.38
CA LYS A 41 -15.51 -1.08 -17.78
C LYS A 41 -15.46 -1.09 -16.24
N CYS A 42 -14.33 -0.72 -15.63
CA CYS A 42 -14.20 -0.75 -14.18
C CYS A 42 -14.96 0.40 -13.50
N HIS A 43 -15.60 0.10 -12.38
CA HIS A 43 -16.24 1.11 -11.54
C HIS A 43 -15.22 1.92 -10.75
N ASN A 44 -14.24 1.23 -10.16
CA ASN A 44 -13.16 1.83 -9.39
C ASN A 44 -11.84 1.28 -9.88
N ILE A 45 -10.80 2.11 -9.89
CA ILE A 45 -9.42 1.72 -10.21
C ILE A 45 -8.53 2.27 -9.11
N LEU A 46 -7.87 1.36 -8.42
CA LEU A 46 -6.92 1.64 -7.36
C LEU A 46 -5.53 1.21 -7.82
N ILE A 47 -4.52 1.99 -7.49
CA ILE A 47 -3.13 1.68 -7.79
C ILE A 47 -2.37 1.61 -6.48
N TYR A 48 -1.66 0.51 -6.26
CA TYR A 48 -0.66 0.37 -5.23
C TYR A 48 0.71 0.67 -5.81
N HIS A 49 1.45 1.56 -5.18
CA HIS A 49 2.76 1.99 -5.64
C HIS A 49 3.75 2.05 -4.48
N ARG A 50 4.99 1.67 -4.74
CA ARG A 50 6.13 1.85 -3.83
C ARG A 50 7.15 2.76 -4.52
N PRO A 51 7.21 4.04 -4.14
CA PRO A 51 7.97 5.06 -4.87
C PRO A 51 9.46 4.75 -4.98
N THR A 52 10.05 4.20 -3.94
CA THR A 52 11.51 3.95 -3.85
C THR A 52 11.87 2.47 -3.95
N ASN A 53 11.03 1.64 -4.56
CA ASN A 53 11.22 0.19 -4.56
C ASN A 53 12.50 -0.28 -5.30
N SER A 54 13.00 0.50 -6.27
CA SER A 54 14.23 0.17 -6.98
C SER A 54 15.47 0.75 -6.31
N SER A 55 15.40 1.99 -5.82
CA SER A 55 16.51 2.67 -5.15
C SER A 55 16.70 2.20 -3.70
N ASP A 56 15.62 1.94 -2.99
CA ASP A 56 15.63 1.45 -1.61
C ASP A 56 14.51 0.42 -1.40
N PRO A 57 14.77 -0.86 -1.69
CA PRO A 57 13.78 -1.94 -1.47
C PRO A 57 13.36 -2.12 0.00
N THR A 58 14.15 -1.61 0.95
CA THR A 58 13.87 -1.73 2.39
C THR A 58 12.92 -0.65 2.90
N ASN A 59 12.71 0.41 2.12
CA ASN A 59 11.79 1.48 2.49
C ASN A 59 10.35 0.95 2.58
N PRO A 60 9.71 1.03 3.76
CA PRO A 60 8.37 0.51 3.96
C PRO A 60 7.27 1.41 3.40
N ALA A 61 7.61 2.59 2.89
CA ALA A 61 6.64 3.55 2.36
C ALA A 61 5.92 3.00 1.13
N CYS A 62 4.63 3.14 1.11
CA CYS A 62 3.78 2.77 -0.02
C CYS A 62 2.62 3.73 -0.16
N GLU A 63 2.09 3.82 -1.36
CA GLU A 63 1.02 4.73 -1.74
C GLU A 63 -0.14 3.95 -2.34
N PHE A 64 -1.35 4.37 -2.00
CA PHE A 64 -2.57 3.95 -2.67
C PHE A 64 -3.19 5.14 -3.38
N HIS A 65 -3.32 5.03 -4.70
CA HIS A 65 -3.92 6.04 -5.54
C HIS A 65 -5.29 5.59 -6.02
N SER A 66 -6.32 6.35 -5.70
CA SER A 66 -7.66 6.16 -6.23
C SER A 66 -7.80 6.95 -7.54
N LYS A 67 -7.44 6.34 -8.67
CA LYS A 67 -7.43 6.99 -9.99
C LYS A 67 -8.83 7.14 -10.59
N LYS A 68 -9.73 6.22 -10.29
CA LYS A 68 -11.11 6.27 -10.76
C LYS A 68 -12.08 5.81 -9.68
N ILE A 69 -13.14 6.58 -9.49
CA ILE A 69 -14.30 6.23 -8.69
C ILE A 69 -15.55 6.66 -9.46
N LYS A 70 -16.40 5.71 -9.85
CA LYS A 70 -17.59 5.98 -10.66
C LYS A 70 -18.71 6.67 -9.86
N LYS A 71 -18.90 6.26 -8.60
CA LYS A 71 -19.94 6.79 -7.72
C LYS A 71 -19.34 7.61 -6.58
N GLN A 72 -18.72 8.73 -6.89
CA GLN A 72 -17.97 9.55 -5.91
C GLN A 72 -18.82 10.03 -4.72
N LYS A 73 -20.10 10.31 -4.93
CA LYS A 73 -21.00 10.73 -3.85
C LYS A 73 -21.23 9.66 -2.79
N ILE A 74 -21.06 8.38 -3.13
CA ILE A 74 -21.32 7.25 -2.24
C ILE A 74 -20.01 6.64 -1.74
N VAL A 75 -19.05 6.44 -2.63
CA VAL A 75 -17.82 5.68 -2.33
C VAL A 75 -16.69 6.59 -1.84
N GLY A 76 -16.66 7.85 -2.25
CA GLY A 76 -15.62 8.81 -1.91
C GLY A 76 -14.99 9.46 -3.13
N LYS A 77 -14.05 10.37 -2.88
CA LYS A 77 -13.36 11.14 -3.93
C LYS A 77 -12.09 10.44 -4.39
N ARG A 78 -11.62 10.78 -5.60
CA ARG A 78 -10.28 10.42 -6.07
C ARG A 78 -9.22 11.11 -5.21
N GLY A 79 -8.10 10.46 -5.03
CA GLY A 79 -6.98 10.98 -4.26
C GLY A 79 -5.92 9.92 -4.07
N ASN A 80 -4.95 10.21 -3.23
CA ASN A 80 -3.94 9.29 -2.78
C ASN A 80 -3.85 9.28 -1.26
N SER A 81 -3.33 8.21 -0.73
CA SER A 81 -3.01 8.05 0.69
C SER A 81 -1.70 7.30 0.83
N GLU A 82 -0.87 7.75 1.74
CA GLU A 82 0.41 7.14 2.06
C GLU A 82 0.24 6.18 3.23
N PHE A 83 0.90 5.05 3.14
CA PHE A 83 0.89 4.01 4.15
C PHE A 83 2.30 3.53 4.42
N ILE A 84 2.50 2.92 5.57
CA ILE A 84 3.71 2.17 5.90
C ILE A 84 3.36 0.69 5.87
N PHE A 85 4.11 -0.09 5.09
CA PHE A 85 4.00 -1.54 5.13
C PHE A 85 4.90 -2.11 6.23
N ASP A 86 4.31 -2.56 7.32
CA ASP A 86 5.06 -3.28 8.37
C ASP A 86 5.31 -4.71 7.93
N ILE A 87 6.55 -5.01 7.54
CA ILE A 87 6.96 -6.33 7.07
C ILE A 87 6.84 -7.40 8.16
N ARG A 88 6.96 -7.04 9.43
CA ARG A 88 6.88 -7.95 10.56
C ARG A 88 5.46 -8.46 10.77
N THR A 89 4.49 -7.56 10.72
CA THR A 89 3.06 -7.90 10.88
C THR A 89 2.38 -8.18 9.55
N ARG A 90 3.05 -7.84 8.42
CA ARG A 90 2.52 -7.90 7.05
C ARG A 90 1.24 -7.08 6.88
N ARG A 91 1.19 -5.92 7.54
CA ARG A 91 0.04 -5.03 7.55
C ARG A 91 0.40 -3.63 7.07
N PHE A 92 -0.60 -2.93 6.59
CA PHE A 92 -0.47 -1.51 6.25
C PHE A 92 -0.89 -0.67 7.44
N VAL A 93 -0.08 0.31 7.78
CA VAL A 93 -0.31 1.25 8.88
C VAL A 93 -0.50 2.65 8.29
N PHE A 94 -1.58 3.30 8.68
CA PHE A 94 -1.92 4.66 8.30
C PHE A 94 -1.95 5.55 9.54
N ASP A 95 -1.19 6.66 9.53
CA ASP A 95 -1.10 7.58 10.66
C ASP A 95 -0.87 6.87 12.02
N GLY A 96 0.05 5.91 12.02
CA GLY A 96 0.39 5.12 13.22
C GLY A 96 -0.66 4.11 13.66
N LYS A 97 -1.77 3.97 12.92
CA LYS A 97 -2.87 3.04 13.21
C LYS A 97 -2.99 1.96 12.14
N ASP A 98 -3.30 0.77 12.55
CA ASP A 98 -3.69 -0.31 11.65
C ASP A 98 -5.19 -0.21 11.37
N PRO A 99 -5.61 0.10 10.13
CA PRO A 99 -7.04 0.24 9.80
C PRO A 99 -7.84 -1.05 10.03
N MET A 100 -7.19 -2.20 9.96
CA MET A 100 -7.85 -3.49 10.21
C MET A 100 -8.25 -3.67 11.67
N ASP A 101 -7.50 -3.08 12.60
CA ASP A 101 -7.84 -3.15 14.01
C ASP A 101 -9.16 -2.45 14.33
N GLU A 102 -9.36 -1.29 13.73
CA GLU A 102 -10.60 -0.55 13.92
C GLU A 102 -11.78 -1.26 13.26
N ALA A 103 -11.58 -1.81 12.05
CA ALA A 103 -12.61 -2.58 11.36
C ALA A 103 -13.01 -3.84 12.15
N VAL A 104 -12.03 -4.56 12.71
CA VAL A 104 -12.26 -5.76 13.52
C VAL A 104 -12.99 -5.42 14.82
N ARG A 105 -12.64 -4.34 15.49
CA ARG A 105 -13.34 -3.86 16.69
C ARG A 105 -14.78 -3.46 16.39
N LYS A 106 -15.01 -2.70 15.33
CA LYS A 106 -16.36 -2.32 14.89
C LYS A 106 -17.24 -3.53 14.54
N ALA A 107 -16.64 -4.59 14.01
CA ALA A 107 -17.34 -5.84 13.71
C ALA A 107 -17.54 -6.76 14.92
N GLY A 108 -17.05 -6.40 16.11
CA GLY A 108 -17.11 -7.26 17.30
C GLY A 108 -16.24 -8.51 17.21
N LEU A 109 -15.28 -8.52 16.29
CA LEU A 109 -14.39 -9.65 16.03
C LEU A 109 -13.04 -9.50 16.77
N GLU A 110 -13.08 -9.01 18.00
CA GLU A 110 -11.86 -8.73 18.79
C GLU A 110 -10.98 -9.97 19.02
N TRP A 111 -11.56 -11.16 18.97
CA TRP A 111 -10.81 -12.42 19.01
C TRP A 111 -9.79 -12.55 17.86
N ALA A 112 -9.98 -11.87 16.74
CA ALA A 112 -9.02 -11.83 15.64
C ALA A 112 -7.79 -10.96 15.92
N LEU A 113 -7.83 -10.14 16.97
CA LEU A 113 -6.73 -9.26 17.37
C LEU A 113 -5.72 -9.93 18.29
N TRP A 114 -6.04 -11.06 18.88
CA TRP A 114 -5.17 -11.77 19.85
C TRP A 114 -3.83 -12.26 19.28
N ARG A 115 -3.70 -12.35 17.96
CA ARG A 115 -2.45 -12.70 17.27
C ARG A 115 -1.48 -11.51 17.11
N LYS A 116 -1.80 -10.36 17.68
CA LYS A 116 -0.92 -9.20 17.58
C LYS A 116 0.39 -9.39 18.30
N VAL A 117 1.46 -9.34 17.55
CA VAL A 117 2.73 -8.88 18.10
C VAL A 117 2.58 -7.40 18.36
N PRO A 118 2.85 -6.89 19.58
CA PRO A 118 2.77 -5.47 19.87
C PRO A 118 3.58 -4.68 18.84
N LEU A 119 2.94 -3.73 18.15
CA LEU A 119 3.66 -2.81 17.30
C LEU A 119 4.55 -1.96 18.22
N ALA A 120 5.86 -2.06 18.04
CA ALA A 120 6.75 -1.07 18.62
C ALA A 120 6.32 0.32 18.08
N PRO A 121 6.33 1.36 18.92
CA PRO A 121 5.96 2.70 18.45
C PRO A 121 6.77 3.04 17.20
N LEU A 122 6.08 3.43 16.13
CA LEU A 122 6.70 3.83 14.88
C LEU A 122 7.59 5.03 15.18
N GLN A 123 8.91 4.83 15.03
CA GLN A 123 9.86 5.93 15.14
C GLN A 123 9.70 6.84 13.92
N PRO A 124 9.70 8.15 14.08
CA PRO A 124 9.67 9.08 12.95
C PRO A 124 10.82 8.76 11.99
N PHE A 125 10.57 8.83 10.70
CA PHE A 125 11.42 8.39 9.57
C PHE A 125 12.90 8.80 9.68
N GLY A 126 13.22 9.94 10.32
CA GLY A 126 14.59 10.40 10.53
C GLY A 126 15.43 9.56 11.50
N LYS A 127 14.81 8.80 12.40
CA LYS A 127 15.51 7.96 13.38
C LYS A 127 15.80 6.54 12.89
N LEU A 128 15.06 6.04 11.88
CA LEU A 128 15.30 4.70 11.33
C LEU A 128 16.67 4.60 10.62
N LYS A 129 17.12 5.66 9.95
CA LYS A 129 18.45 5.67 9.31
C LYS A 129 19.59 5.55 10.32
N SER A 130 19.48 6.13 11.51
CA SER A 130 20.52 6.08 12.54
C SER A 130 20.61 4.71 13.24
N ILE A 131 19.50 3.97 13.32
CA ILE A 131 19.48 2.64 13.95
C ILE A 131 20.09 1.60 13.00
N MET A 132 19.86 1.69 11.70
CA MET A 132 20.44 0.78 10.71
C MET A 132 21.95 0.99 10.52
N GLN A 133 22.45 2.22 10.66
CA GLN A 133 23.90 2.50 10.61
C GLN A 133 24.64 2.04 11.86
N GLY A 134 24.00 1.90 13.01
CA GLY A 134 24.61 1.43 14.27
C GLY A 134 24.78 -0.08 14.38
N GLN A 135 24.12 -0.89 13.53
CA GLN A 135 24.21 -2.35 13.59
C GLN A 135 25.32 -2.97 12.72
N GLN A 136 26.00 -2.18 11.90
CA GLN A 136 27.12 -2.68 11.07
C GLN A 136 28.48 -2.74 11.77
N SER A 137 28.59 -2.36 13.05
CA SER A 137 29.87 -2.31 13.76
C SER A 137 30.12 -3.48 14.74
N ASN A 138 29.23 -4.45 14.85
CA ASN A 138 29.48 -5.68 15.63
C ASN A 138 29.87 -6.84 14.72
N GLN A 139 31.07 -6.77 14.12
CA GLN A 139 31.74 -7.98 13.63
C GLN A 139 32.21 -8.78 14.86
N VAL A 140 31.71 -9.99 14.98
CA VAL A 140 32.19 -10.99 15.95
C VAL A 140 33.63 -11.37 15.54
N PRO A 141 34.64 -11.24 16.41
CA PRO A 141 35.95 -11.80 16.11
C PRO A 141 35.91 -13.32 16.25
N PHE A 142 36.47 -14.00 15.28
CA PHE A 142 36.79 -15.43 15.34
C PHE A 142 37.88 -15.71 16.36
#